data_2466205810a4e506873cfbfa4322e3c1
#
_entry.id   2466205810a4e506873cfbfa4322e3c1
#
_cell.length_a   1.000
_cell.length_b   1.000
_cell.length_c   1.000
_cell.angle_alpha   90.00
_cell.angle_beta   90.00
_cell.angle_gamma   90.00
#
_symmetry.space_group_name_H-M   'P 1'
#
loop_
_entity.id
_entity.type
_entity.pdbx_description
1 polymer ?
#
loop_
_entity_poly.entity_id
_entity_poly.type
_entity_poly.pdbx_seq_one_letter_code
_entity_poly.pdbx_strand_id
1 'polypeptide(L)'
;MTVRLSQQLEQVQNELVRKLAEAERIGDCLVELGVRLQQEPWKWSLGWVEDAFPLANSISPVDPDIVESLDRNRLEWLLEDIRILKRRETELKRLAVA
;
A
#
# COMPACT_ATOMS: atom_id res chain seq x y z
N MET A 1 24.66 14.68 -21.51
CA MET A 1 24.16 14.99 -20.14
C MET A 1 22.64 14.96 -20.03
N THR A 2 21.93 15.55 -20.98
CA THR A 2 20.46 15.52 -21.01
C THR A 2 19.87 14.12 -21.02
N VAL A 3 20.51 13.18 -21.76
CA VAL A 3 20.05 11.79 -21.85
C VAL A 3 20.10 11.11 -20.48
N ARG A 4 21.13 11.38 -19.69
CA ARG A 4 21.29 10.78 -18.36
C ARG A 4 20.23 11.28 -17.38
N LEU A 5 19.93 12.57 -17.40
CA LEU A 5 18.85 13.14 -16.58
C LEU A 5 17.49 12.60 -17.00
N SER A 6 17.23 12.47 -18.30
CA SER A 6 16.00 11.88 -18.81
C SER A 6 15.83 10.44 -18.37
N GLN A 7 16.90 9.64 -18.40
CA GLN A 7 16.85 8.26 -17.94
C GLN A 7 16.60 8.17 -16.43
N GLN A 8 17.23 9.01 -15.64
CA GLN A 8 17.00 9.06 -14.21
C GLN A 8 15.57 9.46 -13.88
N LEU A 9 15.05 10.47 -14.56
CA LEU A 9 13.68 10.91 -14.39
C LEU A 9 12.69 9.80 -14.76
N GLU A 10 12.91 9.12 -15.87
CA GLU A 10 12.07 8.01 -16.29
C GLU A 10 12.08 6.87 -15.28
N GLN A 11 13.23 6.52 -14.73
CA GLN A 11 13.33 5.49 -13.69
C GLN A 11 12.55 5.88 -12.43
N VAL A 12 12.68 7.12 -11.98
CA VAL A 12 11.96 7.62 -10.82
C VAL A 12 10.46 7.60 -11.07
N GLN A 13 10.01 8.03 -12.24
CA GLN A 13 8.60 8.03 -12.59
C GLN A 13 8.02 6.63 -12.65
N ASN A 14 8.75 5.68 -13.24
CA ASN A 14 8.32 4.29 -13.30
C ASN A 14 8.20 3.67 -11.90
N GLU A 15 9.14 3.96 -11.04
CA GLU A 15 9.10 3.48 -9.67
C GLU A 15 7.96 4.11 -8.88
N LEU A 16 7.71 5.40 -9.09
CA LEU A 16 6.56 6.09 -8.51
C LEU A 16 5.24 5.45 -8.91
N VAL A 17 5.07 5.15 -10.21
CA VAL A 17 3.85 4.50 -10.71
C VAL A 17 3.62 3.18 -9.99
N ARG A 18 4.66 2.37 -9.82
CA ARG A 18 4.53 1.08 -9.10
C ARG A 18 4.16 1.28 -7.63
N LYS A 19 4.81 2.23 -6.95
CA LYS A 19 4.54 2.50 -5.54
C LYS A 19 3.14 3.08 -5.32
N LEU A 20 2.71 3.97 -6.21
CA LEU A 20 1.35 4.53 -6.16
C LEU A 20 0.29 3.47 -6.41
N ALA A 21 0.52 2.55 -7.34
CA ALA A 21 -0.38 1.44 -7.57
C ALA A 21 -0.48 0.52 -6.35
N GLU A 22 0.63 0.27 -5.67
CA GLU A 22 0.63 -0.51 -4.43
C GLU A 22 -0.16 0.19 -3.33
N ALA A 23 0.02 1.50 -3.17
CA ALA A 23 -0.74 2.29 -2.19
C ALA A 23 -2.23 2.27 -2.50
N GLU A 24 -2.61 2.38 -3.77
CA GLU A 24 -4.01 2.29 -4.20
C GLU A 24 -4.61 0.93 -3.86
N ARG A 25 -3.88 -0.15 -4.11
CA ARG A 25 -4.32 -1.51 -3.77
C ARG A 25 -4.54 -1.66 -2.27
N ILE A 26 -3.63 -1.14 -1.46
CA ILE A 26 -3.78 -1.15 0.00
C ILE A 26 -5.02 -0.36 0.41
N GLY A 27 -5.24 0.81 -0.19
CA GLY A 27 -6.41 1.63 0.07
C GLY A 27 -7.70 0.88 -0.23
N ASP A 28 -7.76 0.20 -1.37
CA ASP A 28 -8.93 -0.60 -1.75
C ASP A 28 -9.18 -1.74 -0.76
N CYS A 29 -8.14 -2.40 -0.29
CA CYS A 29 -8.24 -3.44 0.73
C CYS A 29 -8.78 -2.89 2.06
N LEU A 30 -8.32 -1.72 2.46
CA LEU A 30 -8.78 -1.08 3.70
C LEU A 30 -10.25 -0.64 3.59
N VAL A 31 -10.67 -0.15 2.43
CA VAL A 31 -12.07 0.19 2.19
C VAL A 31 -12.94 -1.05 2.30
N GLU A 32 -12.53 -2.15 1.68
CA GLU A 32 -13.26 -3.42 1.75
C GLU A 32 -13.37 -3.91 3.19
N LEU A 33 -12.27 -3.88 3.93
CA LEU A 33 -12.27 -4.26 5.34
C LEU A 33 -13.20 -3.37 6.15
N GLY A 34 -13.17 -2.05 5.89
CA GLY A 34 -14.04 -1.09 6.56
C GLY A 34 -15.50 -1.40 6.35
N VAL A 35 -15.90 -1.72 5.11
CA VAL A 35 -17.27 -2.10 4.78
C VAL A 35 -17.68 -3.37 5.54
N ARG A 36 -16.83 -4.38 5.58
CA ARG A 36 -17.10 -5.62 6.30
C ARG A 36 -17.29 -5.39 7.80
N LEU A 37 -16.43 -4.56 8.39
CA LEU A 37 -16.53 -4.21 9.81
C LEU A 37 -17.79 -3.44 10.14
N GLN A 38 -18.28 -2.61 9.24
CA GLN A 38 -19.51 -1.86 9.41
C GLN A 38 -20.75 -2.72 9.30
N GLN A 39 -20.75 -3.70 8.40
CA GLN A 39 -21.91 -4.52 8.09
C GLN A 39 -22.05 -5.73 9.01
N GLU A 40 -21.02 -6.56 9.08
CA GLU A 40 -21.12 -7.84 9.79
C GLU A 40 -19.76 -8.20 10.43
N PRO A 41 -19.30 -7.42 11.42
CA PRO A 41 -17.97 -7.64 12.00
C PRO A 41 -17.81 -9.02 12.64
N TRP A 42 -18.90 -9.62 13.12
CA TRP A 42 -18.85 -10.92 13.79
C TRP A 42 -18.58 -12.09 12.83
N LYS A 43 -18.68 -11.87 11.53
CA LYS A 43 -18.45 -12.92 10.51
C LYS A 43 -17.00 -13.05 10.07
N TRP A 44 -16.14 -12.09 10.46
CA TRP A 44 -14.80 -11.99 9.89
C TRP A 44 -13.72 -12.12 10.95
N SER A 45 -12.61 -12.75 10.57
CA SER A 45 -11.43 -12.88 11.41
C SER A 45 -10.20 -12.46 10.64
N LEU A 46 -9.29 -11.77 11.32
CA LEU A 46 -7.99 -11.40 10.75
C LEU A 46 -6.96 -12.53 10.85
N GLY A 47 -7.29 -13.60 11.57
CA GLY A 47 -6.40 -14.73 11.73
C GLY A 47 -5.25 -14.48 12.73
N TRP A 48 -5.30 -13.40 13.47
CA TRP A 48 -4.26 -13.07 14.45
C TRP A 48 -4.40 -13.82 15.77
N VAL A 49 -5.59 -14.33 16.03
CA VAL A 49 -5.88 -15.06 17.27
C VAL A 49 -6.20 -16.49 16.90
N GLU A 50 -5.31 -17.41 17.25
CA GLU A 50 -5.55 -18.83 17.07
C GLU A 50 -6.39 -19.36 18.23
N ASP A 51 -7.32 -20.25 17.94
CA ASP A 51 -8.09 -21.02 18.91
C ASP A 51 -8.93 -20.21 19.90
N ALA A 52 -9.29 -18.98 19.56
CA ALA A 52 -9.93 -18.12 20.52
C ALA A 52 -11.34 -18.57 20.93
N PHE A 53 -12.11 -19.25 20.04
CA PHE A 53 -13.51 -19.58 20.35
C PHE A 53 -14.02 -20.84 19.66
N PRO A 54 -14.94 -21.56 20.33
CA PRO A 54 -15.58 -22.76 19.73
C PRO A 54 -16.43 -22.45 18.49
N LEU A 55 -16.70 -21.19 18.20
CA LEU A 55 -17.46 -20.73 17.05
C LEU A 55 -16.62 -20.45 15.81
N ALA A 56 -15.35 -20.82 15.83
CA ALA A 56 -14.42 -20.59 14.73
C ALA A 56 -14.90 -21.13 13.37
N ASN A 57 -15.75 -22.16 13.38
CA ASN A 57 -16.27 -22.76 12.16
C ASN A 57 -17.28 -21.86 11.40
N SER A 58 -17.81 -20.84 12.07
CA SER A 58 -18.77 -19.90 11.47
C SER A 58 -18.13 -18.57 11.09
N ILE A 59 -16.82 -18.41 11.33
CA ILE A 59 -16.07 -17.20 11.04
C ILE A 59 -15.29 -17.37 9.76
N SER A 60 -15.49 -16.48 8.80
CA SER A 60 -14.72 -16.48 7.54
C SER A 60 -13.42 -15.69 7.76
N PRO A 61 -12.27 -16.22 7.30
CA PRO A 61 -11.04 -15.45 7.37
C PRO A 61 -11.06 -14.29 6.38
N VAL A 62 -10.47 -13.18 6.78
CA VAL A 62 -10.24 -12.05 5.90
C VAL A 62 -9.07 -12.41 4.97
N ASP A 63 -9.14 -11.92 3.73
CA ASP A 63 -8.09 -12.13 2.74
C ASP A 63 -6.72 -11.76 3.32
N PRO A 64 -5.69 -12.61 3.17
CA PRO A 64 -4.34 -12.31 3.64
C PRO A 64 -3.78 -10.98 3.14
N ASP A 65 -4.14 -10.54 1.94
CA ASP A 65 -3.71 -9.25 1.42
C ASP A 65 -4.25 -8.08 2.25
N ILE A 66 -5.48 -8.22 2.75
CA ILE A 66 -6.08 -7.22 3.63
C ILE A 66 -5.35 -7.18 4.97
N VAL A 67 -5.04 -8.35 5.52
CA VAL A 67 -4.30 -8.45 6.79
C VAL A 67 -2.91 -7.83 6.64
N GLU A 68 -2.24 -8.12 5.54
CA GLU A 68 -0.92 -7.57 5.25
C GLU A 68 -0.96 -6.05 5.10
N SER A 69 -2.06 -5.52 4.54
CA SER A 69 -2.27 -4.08 4.39
C SER A 69 -2.39 -3.34 5.71
N LEU A 70 -2.67 -4.06 6.81
CA LEU A 70 -2.74 -3.50 8.14
C LEU A 70 -1.37 -3.41 8.83
N ASP A 71 -0.32 -3.88 8.19
CA ASP A 71 1.03 -3.76 8.74
C ASP A 71 1.46 -2.29 8.67
N ARG A 72 1.44 -1.66 9.85
CA ARG A 72 1.76 -0.24 10.00
C ARG A 72 3.15 0.11 9.49
N ASN A 73 4.14 -0.70 9.81
CA ASN A 73 5.52 -0.42 9.43
C ASN A 73 5.70 -0.49 7.92
N ARG A 74 5.11 -1.49 7.30
CA ARG A 74 5.17 -1.66 5.85
C ARG A 74 4.49 -0.50 5.13
N LEU A 75 3.34 -0.07 5.62
CA LEU A 75 2.62 1.06 5.06
C LEU A 75 3.41 2.36 5.23
N GLU A 76 3.99 2.60 6.39
CA GLU A 76 4.81 3.79 6.63
C GLU A 76 6.02 3.84 5.70
N TRP A 77 6.70 2.71 5.50
CA TRP A 77 7.84 2.63 4.58
C TRP A 77 7.43 2.91 3.14
N LEU A 78 6.29 2.37 2.72
CA LEU A 78 5.76 2.64 1.38
C LEU A 78 5.49 4.13 1.18
N LEU A 79 4.84 4.76 2.14
CA LEU A 79 4.53 6.20 2.07
C LEU A 79 5.80 7.05 2.09
N GLU A 80 6.80 6.66 2.88
CA GLU A 80 8.09 7.34 2.90
C GLU A 80 8.80 7.23 1.56
N ASP A 81 8.82 6.05 0.97
CA ASP A 81 9.40 5.83 -0.35
C ASP A 81 8.73 6.71 -1.42
N ILE A 82 7.40 6.82 -1.35
CA ILE A 82 6.65 7.68 -2.27
C ILE A 82 7.06 9.14 -2.10
N ARG A 83 7.19 9.61 -0.86
CA ARG A 83 7.60 11.00 -0.59
C ARG A 83 9.01 11.28 -1.11
N ILE A 84 9.92 10.35 -0.91
CA ILE A 84 11.31 10.48 -1.40
C ILE A 84 11.33 10.52 -2.92
N LEU A 85 10.59 9.63 -3.57
CA LEU A 85 10.53 9.56 -5.03
C LEU A 85 9.88 10.82 -5.63
N LYS A 86 8.85 11.35 -5.00
CA LYS A 86 8.20 12.59 -5.42
C LYS A 86 9.16 13.78 -5.34
N ARG A 87 9.91 13.87 -4.26
CA ARG A 87 10.92 14.91 -4.09
C ARG A 87 12.00 14.81 -5.17
N ARG A 88 12.48 13.60 -5.41
CA ARG A 88 13.50 13.35 -6.42
C ARG A 88 13.00 13.66 -7.83
N GLU A 89 11.76 13.29 -8.14
CA GLU A 89 11.12 13.65 -9.40
C GLU A 89 11.09 15.17 -9.60
N THR A 90 10.70 15.91 -8.59
CA THR A 90 10.63 17.37 -8.63
C THR A 90 12.01 17.99 -8.87
N GLU A 91 13.04 17.49 -8.19
CA GLU A 91 14.42 17.96 -8.38
C GLU A 91 14.92 17.67 -9.79
N LEU A 92 14.67 16.45 -10.30
CA LEU A 92 15.11 16.09 -11.65
C LEU A 92 14.39 16.90 -12.72
N LYS A 93 13.10 17.18 -12.55
CA LYS A 93 12.35 18.05 -13.46
C LYS A 93 12.90 19.46 -13.47
N ARG A 94 13.25 19.98 -12.30
CA ARG A 94 13.84 21.31 -12.19
C ARG A 94 15.18 21.38 -12.90
N LEU A 95 16.03 20.37 -12.74
CA LEU A 95 17.32 20.29 -13.41
C LEU A 95 17.18 20.13 -14.92
N ALA A 96 16.19 19.38 -15.37
CA ALA A 96 15.96 19.17 -16.80
C ALA A 96 15.48 20.44 -17.52
N VAL A 97 14.77 21.33 -16.81
CA VAL A 97 14.28 22.60 -17.36
C VAL A 97 15.36 23.69 -17.32
N ALA A 98 16.26 23.62 -16.38
CA ALA A 98 17.37 24.55 -16.29
C ALA A 98 18.46 24.23 -17.34
#